data_d2ed3f8ea8fb43fa6bb67ba01a015bc5
#
_entry.id   d2ed3f8ea8fb43fa6bb67ba01a015bc5
#
_cell.length_a   1.000
_cell.length_b   1.000
_cell.length_c   1.000
_cell.angle_alpha   90.00
_cell.angle_beta   90.00
_cell.angle_gamma   90.00
#
_symmetry.space_group_name_H-M   'P 1'
#
loop_
_entity.id
_entity.type
_entity.pdbx_description
1 polymer ?
#
loop_
_entity_poly.entity_id
_entity_poly.type
_entity_poly.pdbx_seq_one_letter_code
_entity_poly.pdbx_strand_id
1 'polypeptide(L)'
;MSKCICTLEPKAIWENFYKLTQVPRPSNHEEKAREFVMNWAKENGIHAEMDEANNILLSKPATPGMENRKGVILQGHLDMVPQKNEDKQHDFTKDPIEAYIDGEWVTADGTTLGADNGIGVATGMAILLSKDIPHGPVEVLITATEETGMDGANGIRHNWLKGDILLNLDSETEGELYVGCAGGIDGEIAFDYTPEAVPAGHKAFQLSLKGLKGGHSGMDINLGRGNANKLYFRFLKAVSKELDLRLSSVSGGNMRNAIPREAFGIITVPAANADKFLAKVKEYEGIFKAELSAKEPNLTFFAEETALPQNVMPVKVQYNLINAIKACPNGAMRMIDSMPDTVETSNNLAIVKGGEGKIEIYMLMRSSVETAKTSLAQVVASVF
;
A
#
# COMPACT_ATOMS: atom_id res chain seq x y z
N MET A 1 -27.17 4.56 23.50
CA MET A 1 -26.04 5.50 23.31
C MET A 1 -24.76 4.69 23.49
N SER A 2 -23.92 4.61 22.46
CA SER A 2 -22.60 3.96 22.59
C SER A 2 -21.79 4.73 23.63
N LYS A 3 -21.07 4.02 24.51
CA LYS A 3 -20.17 4.67 25.47
C LYS A 3 -19.04 5.34 24.68
N CYS A 4 -18.67 6.58 25.07
CA CYS A 4 -17.49 7.24 24.51
C CYS A 4 -16.24 6.35 24.65
N ILE A 5 -15.43 6.20 23.61
CA ILE A 5 -14.17 5.46 23.68
C ILE A 5 -13.23 6.05 24.73
N CYS A 6 -13.39 7.32 25.08
CA CYS A 6 -12.66 8.02 26.16
C CYS A 6 -12.88 7.42 27.56
N THR A 7 -13.77 6.44 27.72
CA THR A 7 -13.99 5.73 28.99
C THR A 7 -13.21 4.43 29.14
N LEU A 8 -12.47 4.04 28.11
CA LEU A 8 -11.65 2.83 28.09
C LEU A 8 -10.35 3.03 28.88
N GLU A 9 -9.76 1.92 29.34
CA GLU A 9 -8.45 1.90 30.01
C GLU A 9 -7.35 1.40 29.04
N PRO A 10 -6.14 1.97 29.10
CA PRO A 10 -5.68 3.07 29.95
C PRO A 10 -6.30 4.42 29.55
N LYS A 11 -6.98 5.05 30.49
CA LYS A 11 -7.82 6.23 30.23
C LYS A 11 -7.08 7.37 29.53
N ALA A 12 -5.86 7.67 29.93
CA ALA A 12 -5.05 8.74 29.35
C ALA A 12 -4.78 8.54 27.85
N ILE A 13 -4.61 7.29 27.38
CA ILE A 13 -4.41 6.97 25.98
C ILE A 13 -5.71 7.20 25.21
N TRP A 14 -6.82 6.63 25.70
CA TRP A 14 -8.10 6.71 25.00
C TRP A 14 -8.70 8.12 24.97
N GLU A 15 -8.47 8.92 26.01
CA GLU A 15 -8.85 10.35 26.01
C GLU A 15 -8.08 11.15 24.96
N ASN A 16 -6.77 10.93 24.82
CA ASN A 16 -5.98 11.60 23.79
C ASN A 16 -6.34 11.09 22.40
N PHE A 17 -6.54 9.79 22.22
CA PHE A 17 -6.97 9.25 20.96
C PHE A 17 -8.35 9.79 20.54
N TYR A 18 -9.31 9.83 21.46
CA TYR A 18 -10.61 10.45 21.19
C TYR A 18 -10.48 11.90 20.72
N LYS A 19 -9.62 12.69 21.36
CA LYS A 19 -9.37 14.08 20.92
C LYS A 19 -8.79 14.12 19.50
N LEU A 20 -7.87 13.22 19.15
CA LEU A 20 -7.31 13.11 17.80
C LEU A 20 -8.37 12.72 16.78
N THR A 21 -9.33 11.86 17.11
CA THR A 21 -10.42 11.50 16.18
C THR A 21 -11.35 12.69 15.87
N GLN A 22 -11.37 13.72 16.73
CA GLN A 22 -12.17 14.93 16.51
C GLN A 22 -11.49 15.96 15.61
N VAL A 23 -10.22 15.72 15.22
CA VAL A 23 -9.44 16.63 14.38
C VAL A 23 -9.13 15.96 13.04
N PRO A 24 -9.59 16.54 11.91
CA PRO A 24 -9.26 16.05 10.58
C PRO A 24 -7.74 16.00 10.35
N ARG A 25 -7.25 14.84 9.84
CA ARG A 25 -5.81 14.61 9.62
C ARG A 25 -5.53 13.63 8.46
N PRO A 26 -6.25 13.70 7.32
CA PRO A 26 -5.90 12.83 6.20
C PRO A 26 -4.53 13.21 5.65
N SER A 27 -3.80 12.24 5.11
CA SER A 27 -2.47 12.45 4.54
C SER A 27 -2.42 13.65 3.60
N ASN A 28 -1.38 14.46 3.69
CA ASN A 28 -1.18 15.75 3.01
C ASN A 28 -2.11 16.91 3.47
N HIS A 29 -2.95 16.71 4.49
CA HIS A 29 -3.86 17.74 5.05
C HIS A 29 -3.87 17.69 6.58
N GLU A 30 -2.69 17.59 7.22
CA GLU A 30 -2.54 17.45 8.67
C GLU A 30 -2.46 18.77 9.43
N GLU A 31 -2.64 19.94 8.78
CA GLU A 31 -2.45 21.28 9.37
C GLU A 31 -3.21 21.44 10.68
N LYS A 32 -4.50 21.05 10.70
CA LYS A 32 -5.35 21.16 11.89
C LYS A 32 -4.85 20.27 13.04
N ALA A 33 -4.38 19.07 12.70
CA ALA A 33 -3.87 18.14 13.70
C ALA A 33 -2.51 18.60 14.25
N ARG A 34 -1.63 19.18 13.41
CA ARG A 34 -0.38 19.81 13.87
C ARG A 34 -0.67 20.97 14.83
N GLU A 35 -1.60 21.87 14.46
CA GLU A 35 -2.01 22.95 15.34
C GLU A 35 -2.59 22.43 16.65
N PHE A 36 -3.43 21.39 16.60
CA PHE A 36 -3.97 20.75 17.79
C PHE A 36 -2.87 20.23 18.71
N VAL A 37 -1.88 19.48 18.21
CA VAL A 37 -0.78 18.92 19.01
C VAL A 37 0.09 20.03 19.60
N MET A 38 0.42 21.07 18.82
CA MET A 38 1.22 22.20 19.31
C MET A 38 0.50 22.99 20.42
N ASN A 39 -0.80 23.22 20.27
CA ASN A 39 -1.62 23.87 21.30
C ASN A 39 -1.76 23.01 22.54
N TRP A 40 -2.00 21.71 22.36
CA TRP A 40 -2.04 20.76 23.48
C TRP A 40 -0.72 20.76 24.27
N ALA A 41 0.42 20.74 23.58
CA ALA A 41 1.73 20.79 24.24
C ALA A 41 1.88 22.09 25.07
N LYS A 42 1.53 23.23 24.51
CA LYS A 42 1.57 24.54 25.19
C LYS A 42 0.68 24.57 26.42
N GLU A 43 -0.56 24.08 26.32
CA GLU A 43 -1.53 24.03 27.43
C GLU A 43 -1.05 23.16 28.60
N ASN A 44 -0.27 22.11 28.28
CA ASN A 44 0.24 21.16 29.27
C ASN A 44 1.69 21.46 29.74
N GLY A 45 2.29 22.56 29.26
CA GLY A 45 3.66 22.94 29.60
C GLY A 45 4.72 21.98 29.05
N ILE A 46 4.44 21.28 27.98
CA ILE A 46 5.36 20.40 27.26
C ILE A 46 6.12 21.23 26.22
N HIS A 47 7.43 21.07 26.17
CA HIS A 47 8.24 21.69 25.12
C HIS A 47 7.94 21.06 23.77
N ALA A 48 7.66 21.88 22.76
CA ALA A 48 7.31 21.44 21.41
C ALA A 48 8.05 22.26 20.36
N GLU A 49 8.59 21.58 19.37
CA GLU A 49 9.21 22.15 18.18
C GLU A 49 8.62 21.51 16.93
N MET A 50 8.71 22.22 15.81
CA MET A 50 8.35 21.69 14.48
C MET A 50 9.52 21.92 13.54
N ASP A 51 9.80 20.95 12.67
CA ASP A 51 10.82 21.05 11.63
C ASP A 51 10.24 21.50 10.28
N GLU A 52 11.12 21.62 9.29
CA GLU A 52 10.79 22.08 7.94
C GLU A 52 9.95 21.07 7.14
N ALA A 53 9.98 19.79 7.55
CA ALA A 53 9.17 18.71 6.99
C ALA A 53 7.82 18.53 7.71
N ASN A 54 7.46 19.47 8.61
CA ASN A 54 6.24 19.45 9.41
C ASN A 54 6.16 18.32 10.46
N ASN A 55 7.28 17.72 10.83
CA ASN A 55 7.36 16.83 11.96
C ASN A 55 7.28 17.64 13.27
N ILE A 56 6.68 17.06 14.30
CA ILE A 56 6.61 17.66 15.64
C ILE A 56 7.47 16.84 16.60
N LEU A 57 8.31 17.52 17.36
CA LEU A 57 9.07 16.93 18.46
C LEU A 57 8.58 17.52 19.78
N LEU A 58 8.03 16.67 20.62
CA LEU A 58 7.65 16.99 21.98
C LEU A 58 8.73 16.44 22.93
N SER A 59 9.09 17.18 23.97
CA SER A 59 10.12 16.71 24.90
C SER A 59 9.80 16.99 26.35
N LYS A 60 10.24 16.06 27.20
CA LYS A 60 10.11 16.11 28.67
C LYS A 60 11.44 15.72 29.30
N PRO A 61 11.97 16.51 30.24
CA PRO A 61 13.18 16.17 30.99
C PRO A 61 12.98 14.90 31.81
N ALA A 62 14.07 14.27 32.20
CA ALA A 62 14.06 13.12 33.09
C ALA A 62 13.34 13.43 34.43
N THR A 63 12.71 12.42 35.02
CA THR A 63 12.23 12.51 36.40
C THR A 63 13.41 12.62 37.34
N PRO A 64 13.24 13.33 38.50
CA PRO A 64 14.33 13.50 39.46
C PRO A 64 15.00 12.19 39.86
N GLY A 65 16.33 12.13 39.72
CA GLY A 65 17.14 10.95 39.96
C GLY A 65 17.32 9.99 38.80
N MET A 66 16.74 10.31 37.60
CA MET A 66 16.85 9.52 36.39
C MET A 66 17.62 10.23 35.26
N GLU A 67 18.30 11.32 35.56
CA GLU A 67 18.98 12.20 34.58
C GLU A 67 20.12 11.49 33.85
N ASN A 68 20.69 10.45 34.46
CA ASN A 68 21.75 9.61 33.88
C ASN A 68 21.25 8.42 33.06
N ARG A 69 19.95 8.28 32.93
CA ARG A 69 19.36 7.23 32.07
C ARG A 69 19.38 7.63 30.59
N LYS A 70 19.44 6.64 29.74
CA LYS A 70 19.33 6.84 28.29
C LYS A 70 18.04 7.57 27.94
N GLY A 71 18.12 8.49 27.00
CA GLY A 71 16.95 9.12 26.41
C GLY A 71 16.17 8.17 25.53
N VAL A 72 14.84 8.25 25.58
CA VAL A 72 13.94 7.43 24.77
C VAL A 72 13.13 8.34 23.85
N ILE A 73 13.06 7.95 22.58
CA ILE A 73 12.23 8.58 21.57
C ILE A 73 11.05 7.63 21.27
N LEU A 74 9.83 8.10 21.47
CA LEU A 74 8.61 7.42 21.04
C LEU A 74 8.22 8.02 19.69
N GLN A 75 8.09 7.20 18.65
CA GLN A 75 7.78 7.69 17.31
C GLN A 75 6.47 7.13 16.79
N GLY A 76 5.66 7.99 16.21
CA GLY A 76 4.45 7.67 15.47
C GLY A 76 4.19 8.70 14.37
N HIS A 77 3.18 8.48 13.52
CA HIS A 77 2.80 9.45 12.48
C HIS A 77 1.43 10.08 12.75
N LEU A 78 1.27 11.31 12.24
CA LEU A 78 0.08 12.11 12.52
C LEU A 78 -1.06 11.85 11.54
N ASP A 79 -0.75 11.62 10.28
CA ASP A 79 -1.72 11.40 9.22
C ASP A 79 -2.46 10.08 9.34
N MET A 80 -3.47 9.90 8.53
CA MET A 80 -4.25 8.66 8.42
C MET A 80 -4.76 8.47 6.99
N VAL A 81 -4.95 7.21 6.59
CA VAL A 81 -5.59 6.84 5.33
C VAL A 81 -7.07 7.28 5.32
N PRO A 82 -7.50 8.13 4.37
CA PRO A 82 -8.87 8.62 4.28
C PRO A 82 -9.74 7.69 3.40
N GLN A 83 -10.25 6.59 3.96
CA GLN A 83 -11.14 5.66 3.26
C GLN A 83 -12.51 5.59 3.92
N LYS A 84 -13.56 5.47 3.11
CA LYS A 84 -14.95 5.33 3.57
C LYS A 84 -15.77 4.40 2.68
N ASN A 85 -16.89 3.94 3.21
CA ASN A 85 -17.90 3.24 2.42
C ASN A 85 -18.48 4.19 1.36
N GLU A 86 -18.88 3.65 0.21
CA GLU A 86 -19.40 4.44 -0.91
C GLU A 86 -20.64 5.26 -0.55
N ASP A 87 -21.51 4.71 0.29
CA ASP A 87 -22.75 5.32 0.78
C ASP A 87 -22.56 6.30 1.96
N LYS A 88 -21.37 6.30 2.61
CA LYS A 88 -21.08 7.21 3.73
C LYS A 88 -20.82 8.63 3.24
N GLN A 89 -21.59 9.58 3.74
CA GLN A 89 -21.30 11.01 3.56
C GLN A 89 -20.28 11.46 4.61
N HIS A 90 -19.06 11.75 4.21
CA HIS A 90 -17.97 12.19 5.09
C HIS A 90 -16.91 12.93 4.29
N ASP A 91 -16.44 14.06 4.79
CA ASP A 91 -15.33 14.86 4.27
C ASP A 91 -14.15 14.81 5.26
N PHE A 92 -13.15 13.98 4.98
CA PHE A 92 -11.98 13.80 5.85
C PHE A 92 -11.20 15.07 6.15
N THR A 93 -11.38 16.15 5.38
CA THR A 93 -10.72 17.44 5.62
C THR A 93 -11.50 18.34 6.60
N LYS A 94 -12.74 17.95 6.96
CA LYS A 94 -13.64 18.78 7.78
C LYS A 94 -14.29 18.01 8.94
N ASP A 95 -14.72 16.78 8.68
CA ASP A 95 -15.56 16.03 9.60
C ASP A 95 -14.72 15.22 10.59
N PRO A 96 -15.13 15.11 11.85
CA PRO A 96 -14.50 14.22 12.82
C PRO A 96 -14.81 12.77 12.52
N ILE A 97 -13.93 11.86 12.97
CA ILE A 97 -14.17 10.41 12.90
C ILE A 97 -15.17 10.00 14.00
N GLU A 98 -16.26 9.36 13.61
CA GLU A 98 -17.29 8.85 14.53
C GLU A 98 -16.86 7.49 15.10
N ALA A 99 -15.92 7.53 16.06
CA ALA A 99 -15.39 6.34 16.71
C ALA A 99 -16.36 5.82 17.79
N TYR A 100 -16.57 4.49 17.85
CA TYR A 100 -17.43 3.85 18.85
C TYR A 100 -16.92 2.48 19.26
N ILE A 101 -17.46 1.96 20.38
CA ILE A 101 -17.16 0.63 20.89
C ILE A 101 -18.12 -0.38 20.30
N ASP A 102 -17.60 -1.42 19.65
CA ASP A 102 -18.34 -2.54 19.11
C ASP A 102 -17.84 -3.86 19.71
N GLY A 103 -18.50 -4.35 20.74
CA GLY A 103 -18.05 -5.51 21.50
C GLY A 103 -16.68 -5.31 22.15
N GLU A 104 -15.69 -6.05 21.72
CA GLU A 104 -14.29 -5.96 22.17
C GLU A 104 -13.43 -5.03 21.30
N TRP A 105 -14.02 -4.41 20.27
CA TRP A 105 -13.33 -3.57 19.31
C TRP A 105 -13.71 -2.10 19.46
N VAL A 106 -12.80 -1.23 19.07
CA VAL A 106 -13.09 0.17 18.74
C VAL A 106 -13.05 0.30 17.22
N THR A 107 -14.08 0.89 16.64
CA THR A 107 -14.23 1.05 15.21
C THR A 107 -14.77 2.43 14.86
N ALA A 108 -14.93 2.73 13.57
CA ALA A 108 -15.54 3.96 13.07
C ALA A 108 -16.74 3.65 12.20
N ASP A 109 -17.72 4.56 12.17
CA ASP A 109 -18.96 4.41 11.41
C ASP A 109 -18.74 4.69 9.92
N GLY A 110 -18.47 3.62 9.17
CA GLY A 110 -18.34 3.64 7.71
C GLY A 110 -17.08 4.36 7.16
N THR A 111 -16.12 4.66 8.04
CA THR A 111 -14.82 5.26 7.66
C THR A 111 -13.67 4.47 8.25
N THR A 112 -12.44 4.76 7.82
CA THR A 112 -11.23 4.40 8.57
C THR A 112 -11.25 5.06 9.95
N LEU A 113 -10.70 4.36 10.95
CA LEU A 113 -10.65 4.84 12.35
C LEU A 113 -9.48 5.80 12.60
N GLY A 114 -8.36 5.60 11.90
CA GLY A 114 -7.10 6.29 12.11
C GLY A 114 -6.41 5.89 13.42
N ALA A 115 -6.60 4.65 13.89
CA ALA A 115 -5.82 4.10 15.00
C ALA A 115 -4.35 3.95 14.61
N ASP A 116 -4.11 3.63 13.37
CA ASP A 116 -2.86 3.76 12.65
C ASP A 116 -2.69 5.23 12.19
N ASN A 117 -1.72 6.03 12.71
CA ASN A 117 -0.99 5.74 13.95
C ASN A 117 -1.44 6.66 15.11
N GLY A 118 -2.73 7.06 15.11
CA GLY A 118 -3.31 7.92 16.15
C GLY A 118 -3.17 7.35 17.56
N ILE A 119 -3.16 6.01 17.73
CA ILE A 119 -2.99 5.41 19.05
C ILE A 119 -1.54 5.51 19.52
N GLY A 120 -0.56 5.42 18.64
CA GLY A 120 0.85 5.65 18.93
C GLY A 120 1.10 7.09 19.36
N VAL A 121 0.54 8.07 18.63
CA VAL A 121 0.60 9.49 19.02
C VAL A 121 -0.06 9.72 20.38
N ALA A 122 -1.26 9.18 20.59
CA ALA A 122 -1.97 9.30 21.87
C ALA A 122 -1.21 8.68 23.05
N THR A 123 -0.49 7.58 22.81
CA THR A 123 0.38 6.93 23.80
C THR A 123 1.55 7.83 24.17
N GLY A 124 2.23 8.41 23.18
CA GLY A 124 3.29 9.40 23.42
C GLY A 124 2.80 10.59 24.25
N MET A 125 1.64 11.15 23.88
CA MET A 125 1.01 12.25 24.64
C MET A 125 0.68 11.85 26.09
N ALA A 126 0.15 10.63 26.31
CA ALA A 126 -0.18 10.14 27.64
C ALA A 126 1.08 9.96 28.52
N ILE A 127 2.17 9.44 27.98
CA ILE A 127 3.45 9.27 28.67
C ILE A 127 4.05 10.63 29.07
N LEU A 128 3.97 11.63 28.18
CA LEU A 128 4.45 12.98 28.52
C LEU A 128 3.70 13.60 29.68
N LEU A 129 2.41 13.32 29.85
CA LEU A 129 1.60 13.81 30.98
C LEU A 129 1.71 12.95 32.25
N SER A 130 2.19 11.72 32.16
CA SER A 130 2.30 10.83 33.31
C SER A 130 3.18 11.43 34.40
N LYS A 131 2.76 11.22 35.67
CA LYS A 131 3.49 11.63 36.90
C LYS A 131 4.00 10.45 37.68
N ASP A 132 3.62 9.25 37.34
CA ASP A 132 3.84 7.99 38.03
C ASP A 132 4.80 7.04 37.33
N ILE A 133 5.22 7.40 36.12
CA ILE A 133 6.22 6.64 35.35
C ILE A 133 7.60 7.30 35.54
N PRO A 134 8.55 6.67 36.25
CA PRO A 134 9.93 7.17 36.33
C PRO A 134 10.62 6.95 34.97
N HIS A 135 11.26 8.00 34.43
CA HIS A 135 11.90 7.94 33.12
C HIS A 135 13.14 8.84 33.03
N GLY A 136 14.09 8.45 32.14
CA GLY A 136 15.12 9.35 31.61
C GLY A 136 14.52 10.45 30.74
N PRO A 137 15.30 11.22 29.98
CA PRO A 137 14.76 12.15 29.00
C PRO A 137 13.84 11.44 28.01
N VAL A 138 12.67 12.00 27.72
CA VAL A 138 11.69 11.43 26.77
C VAL A 138 11.41 12.43 25.67
N GLU A 139 11.47 11.96 24.45
CA GLU A 139 11.05 12.67 23.24
C GLU A 139 9.88 11.92 22.59
N VAL A 140 8.93 12.64 22.04
CA VAL A 140 7.87 12.08 21.19
C VAL A 140 8.00 12.71 19.81
N LEU A 141 8.44 11.93 18.84
CA LEU A 141 8.55 12.34 17.44
C LEU A 141 7.27 11.96 16.71
N ILE A 142 6.56 12.95 16.21
CA ILE A 142 5.34 12.76 15.42
C ILE A 142 5.65 13.16 13.99
N THR A 143 5.76 12.18 13.10
CA THR A 143 6.08 12.41 11.69
C THR A 143 4.85 12.74 10.87
N ALA A 144 5.04 13.48 9.78
CA ALA A 144 4.00 13.86 8.82
C ALA A 144 4.01 12.93 7.61
N THR A 145 2.83 12.76 6.98
CA THR A 145 2.67 12.17 5.63
C THR A 145 3.35 10.80 5.47
N GLU A 146 3.15 9.90 6.46
CA GLU A 146 3.71 8.55 6.44
C GLU A 146 3.05 7.72 5.32
N GLU A 147 1.73 7.70 5.29
CA GLU A 147 0.89 6.82 4.48
C GLU A 147 1.02 7.03 2.96
N THR A 148 1.54 8.16 2.53
CA THR A 148 1.65 8.52 1.11
C THR A 148 3.09 8.70 0.59
N GLY A 149 4.10 8.59 1.46
CA GLY A 149 5.48 8.72 0.98
C GLY A 149 6.55 8.85 2.04
N MET A 150 6.19 8.89 3.32
CA MET A 150 7.13 9.07 4.44
C MET A 150 7.90 10.40 4.35
N ASP A 151 7.28 11.46 3.81
CA ASP A 151 7.95 12.75 3.58
C ASP A 151 8.50 13.35 4.86
N GLY A 152 7.73 13.23 5.97
CA GLY A 152 8.19 13.64 7.29
C GLY A 152 9.44 12.90 7.72
N ALA A 153 9.44 11.57 7.66
CA ALA A 153 10.57 10.74 8.07
C ALA A 153 11.82 11.01 7.24
N ASN A 154 11.66 11.19 5.91
CA ASN A 154 12.75 11.51 4.98
C ASN A 154 13.31 12.93 5.19
N GLY A 155 12.50 13.84 5.71
CA GLY A 155 12.83 15.26 5.91
C GLY A 155 13.23 15.64 7.33
N ILE A 156 13.40 14.69 8.25
CA ILE A 156 13.74 14.97 9.65
C ILE A 156 14.98 15.87 9.73
N ARG A 157 14.89 16.95 10.51
CA ARG A 157 15.99 17.87 10.78
C ARG A 157 17.21 17.16 11.37
N HIS A 158 18.38 17.37 10.81
CA HIS A 158 19.64 16.78 11.29
C HIS A 158 19.95 17.19 12.75
N ASN A 159 20.41 16.24 13.55
CA ASN A 159 20.81 16.43 14.96
C ASN A 159 19.70 16.98 15.88
N TRP A 160 18.45 16.80 15.50
CA TRP A 160 17.31 17.25 16.27
C TRP A 160 17.01 16.33 17.45
N LEU A 161 16.95 15.04 17.19
CA LEU A 161 16.70 14.00 18.19
C LEU A 161 17.92 13.83 19.12
N LYS A 162 17.65 13.65 20.43
CA LYS A 162 18.68 13.51 21.47
C LYS A 162 18.65 12.15 22.17
N GLY A 163 17.56 11.42 22.06
CA GLY A 163 17.39 10.11 22.66
C GLY A 163 18.32 9.06 22.05
N ASP A 164 18.71 8.06 22.85
CA ASP A 164 19.57 6.94 22.45
C ASP A 164 18.79 5.72 21.95
N ILE A 165 17.49 5.64 22.29
CA ILE A 165 16.62 4.50 22.00
C ILE A 165 15.36 5.04 21.31
N LEU A 166 15.11 4.59 20.08
CA LEU A 166 13.87 4.90 19.37
C LEU A 166 12.94 3.70 19.43
N LEU A 167 11.70 3.94 19.88
CA LEU A 167 10.60 3.00 19.86
C LEU A 167 9.56 3.49 18.85
N ASN A 168 9.48 2.85 17.70
CA ASN A 168 8.41 3.08 16.74
C ASN A 168 7.13 2.40 17.25
N LEU A 169 6.04 3.17 17.36
CA LEU A 169 4.76 2.72 17.92
C LEU A 169 3.74 2.36 16.81
N ASP A 170 4.24 2.03 15.63
CA ASP A 170 3.46 1.79 14.43
C ASP A 170 3.32 0.29 14.08
N SER A 171 3.71 -0.58 15.00
CA SER A 171 3.56 -2.02 14.82
C SER A 171 2.12 -2.46 15.08
N GLU A 172 1.56 -3.24 14.15
CA GLU A 172 0.17 -3.73 14.23
C GLU A 172 0.06 -5.14 14.81
N THR A 173 1.16 -5.85 15.03
CA THR A 173 1.15 -7.24 15.49
C THR A 173 1.36 -7.31 17.00
N GLU A 174 0.34 -7.77 17.72
CA GLU A 174 0.40 -7.93 19.17
C GLU A 174 1.47 -8.94 19.60
N GLY A 175 2.28 -8.56 20.57
CA GLY A 175 3.30 -9.42 21.16
C GLY A 175 4.57 -9.58 20.34
N GLU A 176 4.72 -8.88 19.23
CA GLU A 176 5.91 -8.91 18.37
C GLU A 176 6.72 -7.61 18.49
N LEU A 177 8.05 -7.74 18.49
CA LEU A 177 8.99 -6.63 18.42
C LEU A 177 9.76 -6.68 17.10
N TYR A 178 9.53 -5.70 16.23
CA TYR A 178 10.24 -5.55 14.96
C TYR A 178 11.53 -4.77 15.18
N VAL A 179 12.68 -5.38 14.84
CA VAL A 179 14.02 -4.81 15.00
C VAL A 179 14.67 -4.36 13.69
N GLY A 180 13.90 -4.34 12.62
CA GLY A 180 14.34 -3.91 11.29
C GLY A 180 13.19 -3.88 10.29
N CYS A 181 13.42 -3.22 9.16
CA CYS A 181 12.49 -3.19 8.04
C CYS A 181 13.23 -3.29 6.71
N ALA A 182 12.52 -3.72 5.67
CA ALA A 182 13.02 -3.68 4.30
C ALA A 182 12.84 -2.27 3.71
N GLY A 183 13.83 -1.81 2.96
CA GLY A 183 13.67 -0.63 2.11
C GLY A 183 12.88 -0.95 0.85
N GLY A 184 12.24 0.07 0.25
CA GLY A 184 11.51 -0.02 -1.02
C GLY A 184 12.09 0.86 -2.11
N ILE A 185 11.82 0.50 -3.37
CA ILE A 185 11.99 1.35 -4.56
C ILE A 185 10.74 1.19 -5.42
N ASP A 186 10.10 2.30 -5.75
CA ASP A 186 9.03 2.34 -6.73
C ASP A 186 9.59 2.26 -8.15
N GLY A 187 8.99 1.42 -8.98
CA GLY A 187 9.24 1.40 -10.42
C GLY A 187 8.04 2.00 -11.15
N GLU A 188 8.27 3.10 -11.85
CA GLU A 188 7.27 3.77 -12.66
C GLU A 188 7.72 3.77 -14.12
N ILE A 189 6.97 3.12 -14.99
CA ILE A 189 7.27 2.99 -16.40
C ILE A 189 6.09 3.52 -17.19
N ALA A 190 6.36 4.44 -18.11
CA ALA A 190 5.36 5.01 -19.00
C ALA A 190 5.86 4.99 -20.46
N PHE A 191 4.97 4.61 -21.38
CA PHE A 191 5.21 4.64 -22.81
C PHE A 191 4.02 5.26 -23.52
N ASP A 192 4.31 6.11 -24.49
CA ASP A 192 3.31 6.61 -25.43
C ASP A 192 3.42 5.85 -26.77
N TYR A 193 2.29 5.64 -27.41
CA TYR A 193 2.23 5.03 -28.74
C TYR A 193 1.09 5.61 -29.57
N THR A 194 1.20 5.55 -30.89
CA THR A 194 0.09 5.91 -31.80
C THR A 194 -0.80 4.68 -31.99
N PRO A 195 -2.08 4.73 -31.57
CA PRO A 195 -3.01 3.63 -31.79
C PRO A 195 -3.25 3.34 -33.27
N GLU A 196 -3.59 2.10 -33.59
CA GLU A 196 -3.99 1.66 -34.93
C GLU A 196 -5.49 1.35 -34.96
N ALA A 197 -6.13 1.49 -36.14
CA ALA A 197 -7.50 1.07 -36.32
C ALA A 197 -7.66 -0.45 -36.12
N VAL A 198 -8.82 -0.87 -35.62
CA VAL A 198 -9.14 -2.29 -35.51
C VAL A 198 -9.13 -2.94 -36.89
N PRO A 199 -8.44 -4.08 -37.11
CA PRO A 199 -8.47 -4.78 -38.39
C PRO A 199 -9.88 -5.20 -38.79
N ALA A 200 -10.21 -5.10 -40.07
CA ALA A 200 -11.51 -5.48 -40.59
C ALA A 200 -11.82 -6.97 -40.32
N GLY A 201 -13.08 -7.29 -40.03
CA GLY A 201 -13.51 -8.65 -39.75
C GLY A 201 -13.15 -9.22 -38.41
N HIS A 202 -12.68 -8.37 -37.47
CA HIS A 202 -12.46 -8.76 -36.09
C HIS A 202 -13.75 -8.70 -35.26
N LYS A 203 -13.82 -9.55 -34.24
CA LYS A 203 -14.76 -9.49 -33.09
C LYS A 203 -14.01 -9.05 -31.83
N ALA A 204 -14.70 -8.36 -30.94
CA ALA A 204 -14.12 -7.89 -29.67
C ALA A 204 -14.66 -8.67 -28.48
N PHE A 205 -13.80 -8.85 -27.49
CA PHE A 205 -14.11 -9.51 -26.23
C PHE A 205 -13.54 -8.72 -25.05
N GLN A 206 -14.36 -8.60 -24.01
CA GLN A 206 -13.90 -8.23 -22.67
C GLN A 206 -13.32 -9.47 -22.01
N LEU A 207 -12.01 -9.53 -21.87
CA LEU A 207 -11.31 -10.60 -21.16
C LEU A 207 -11.12 -10.22 -19.70
N SER A 208 -11.52 -11.09 -18.77
CA SER A 208 -11.57 -10.82 -17.33
C SER A 208 -10.92 -11.93 -16.52
N LEU A 209 -10.04 -11.57 -15.62
CA LEU A 209 -9.49 -12.43 -14.59
C LEU A 209 -9.84 -11.83 -13.22
N LYS A 210 -10.52 -12.60 -12.37
CA LYS A 210 -11.08 -12.17 -11.08
C LYS A 210 -10.94 -13.22 -10.01
N GLY A 211 -11.28 -12.83 -8.77
CA GLY A 211 -11.43 -13.73 -7.64
C GLY A 211 -10.14 -14.17 -6.98
N LEU A 212 -9.02 -13.52 -7.28
CA LEU A 212 -7.78 -13.73 -6.54
C LEU A 212 -7.85 -13.06 -5.15
N LYS A 213 -7.13 -13.61 -4.18
CA LYS A 213 -7.08 -13.08 -2.81
C LYS A 213 -6.35 -11.74 -2.71
N GLY A 214 -5.27 -11.58 -3.48
CA GLY A 214 -4.38 -10.46 -3.33
C GLY A 214 -3.60 -10.50 -2.01
N GLY A 215 -3.25 -9.34 -1.46
CA GLY A 215 -2.56 -9.21 -0.19
C GLY A 215 -1.53 -8.09 -0.20
N HIS A 216 -0.88 -7.87 0.95
CA HIS A 216 0.18 -6.88 1.08
C HIS A 216 1.46 -7.35 0.40
N SER A 217 2.08 -6.49 -0.41
CA SER A 217 3.27 -6.83 -1.21
C SER A 217 4.54 -7.11 -0.41
N GLY A 218 4.56 -6.77 0.86
CA GLY A 218 5.66 -7.10 1.78
C GLY A 218 5.37 -8.37 2.55
N MET A 219 4.21 -8.46 3.21
CA MET A 219 3.88 -9.55 4.15
C MET A 219 3.37 -10.82 3.46
N ASP A 220 2.66 -10.68 2.33
CA ASP A 220 1.99 -11.81 1.67
C ASP A 220 2.68 -12.28 0.39
N ILE A 221 3.76 -11.63 -0.02
CA ILE A 221 4.40 -11.84 -1.34
C ILE A 221 4.99 -13.25 -1.52
N ASN A 222 5.37 -13.92 -0.42
CA ASN A 222 5.93 -15.28 -0.37
C ASN A 222 4.85 -16.38 -0.20
N LEU A 223 3.58 -16.01 0.00
CA LEU A 223 2.53 -16.99 0.27
C LEU A 223 2.07 -17.76 -0.98
N GLY A 224 2.63 -17.47 -2.16
CA GLY A 224 2.29 -18.15 -3.41
C GLY A 224 0.91 -17.79 -3.96
N ARG A 225 0.39 -16.61 -3.62
CA ARG A 225 -0.86 -16.08 -4.18
C ARG A 225 -0.69 -15.67 -5.64
N GLY A 226 -1.77 -15.71 -6.41
CA GLY A 226 -1.78 -15.30 -7.80
C GLY A 226 -1.59 -13.78 -7.97
N ASN A 227 -0.76 -13.39 -8.94
CA ASN A 227 -0.70 -12.00 -9.41
C ASN A 227 -1.52 -11.92 -10.72
N ALA A 228 -2.60 -11.14 -10.72
CA ALA A 228 -3.53 -11.06 -11.85
C ALA A 228 -2.83 -10.60 -13.14
N ASN A 229 -1.92 -9.62 -13.06
CA ASN A 229 -1.18 -9.15 -14.22
C ASN A 229 -0.31 -10.26 -14.83
N LYS A 230 0.40 -11.03 -14.00
CA LYS A 230 1.26 -12.14 -14.48
C LYS A 230 0.45 -13.25 -15.14
N LEU A 231 -0.70 -13.62 -14.59
CA LEU A 231 -1.58 -14.64 -15.15
C LEU A 231 -2.21 -14.17 -16.46
N TYR A 232 -2.73 -12.94 -16.48
CA TYR A 232 -3.36 -12.35 -17.64
C TYR A 232 -2.38 -12.27 -18.84
N PHE A 233 -1.19 -11.74 -18.61
CA PHE A 233 -0.16 -11.63 -19.64
C PHE A 233 0.48 -12.97 -20.01
N ARG A 234 0.43 -13.98 -19.13
CA ARG A 234 0.79 -15.37 -19.48
C ARG A 234 -0.14 -15.92 -20.56
N PHE A 235 -1.44 -15.69 -20.41
CA PHE A 235 -2.42 -16.08 -21.43
C PHE A 235 -2.19 -15.32 -22.74
N LEU A 236 -2.08 -13.99 -22.68
CA LEU A 236 -1.83 -13.19 -23.89
C LEU A 236 -0.56 -13.67 -24.62
N LYS A 237 0.52 -13.98 -23.89
CA LYS A 237 1.76 -14.50 -24.49
C LYS A 237 1.55 -15.81 -25.23
N ALA A 238 0.71 -16.68 -24.71
CA ALA A 238 0.47 -17.99 -25.30
C ALA A 238 -0.36 -17.91 -26.60
N VAL A 239 -1.36 -17.00 -26.65
CA VAL A 239 -2.36 -17.03 -27.71
C VAL A 239 -2.26 -15.90 -28.73
N SER A 240 -1.61 -14.79 -28.42
CA SER A 240 -1.68 -13.57 -29.24
C SER A 240 -1.21 -13.79 -30.67
N LYS A 241 -0.11 -14.51 -30.86
CA LYS A 241 0.42 -14.81 -32.23
C LYS A 241 -0.40 -15.87 -32.95
N GLU A 242 -0.84 -16.91 -32.24
CA GLU A 242 -1.59 -18.04 -32.83
C GLU A 242 -2.97 -17.62 -33.32
N LEU A 243 -3.62 -16.68 -32.58
CA LEU A 243 -4.99 -16.26 -32.88
C LEU A 243 -5.07 -14.91 -33.59
N ASP A 244 -3.95 -14.30 -33.95
CA ASP A 244 -3.88 -12.92 -34.45
C ASP A 244 -4.64 -11.93 -33.55
N LEU A 245 -4.46 -12.10 -32.23
CA LEU A 245 -5.10 -11.31 -31.21
C LEU A 245 -4.51 -9.90 -31.16
N ARG A 246 -5.37 -8.89 -31.12
CA ARG A 246 -4.99 -7.50 -30.94
C ARG A 246 -5.52 -7.00 -29.58
N LEU A 247 -4.68 -6.30 -28.84
CA LEU A 247 -5.01 -5.70 -27.55
C LEU A 247 -5.42 -4.24 -27.76
N SER A 248 -6.62 -3.88 -27.29
CA SER A 248 -7.08 -2.49 -27.29
C SER A 248 -6.78 -1.81 -25.96
N SER A 249 -7.15 -2.46 -24.86
CA SER A 249 -6.90 -1.93 -23.52
C SER A 249 -6.59 -3.05 -22.54
N VAL A 250 -5.91 -2.67 -21.45
CA VAL A 250 -5.66 -3.54 -20.30
C VAL A 250 -5.66 -2.69 -19.02
N SER A 251 -6.22 -3.23 -17.94
CA SER A 251 -6.19 -2.66 -16.61
C SER A 251 -6.09 -3.76 -15.56
N GLY A 252 -5.05 -3.76 -14.75
CA GLY A 252 -4.88 -4.72 -13.68
C GLY A 252 -4.17 -4.10 -12.49
N GLY A 253 -4.74 -4.31 -11.29
CA GLY A 253 -4.27 -3.70 -10.05
C GLY A 253 -4.58 -2.20 -9.94
N ASN A 254 -4.55 -1.70 -8.70
CA ASN A 254 -4.86 -0.30 -8.39
C ASN A 254 -3.98 0.31 -7.28
N MET A 255 -3.20 -0.51 -6.56
CA MET A 255 -2.33 -0.07 -5.47
C MET A 255 -0.93 -0.68 -5.60
N ARG A 256 0.13 0.12 -5.40
CA ARG A 256 1.53 -0.31 -5.53
C ARG A 256 1.94 -1.36 -4.48
N ASN A 257 1.45 -1.20 -3.27
CA ASN A 257 1.75 -2.08 -2.14
C ASN A 257 0.80 -3.28 -2.02
N ALA A 258 -0.11 -3.49 -2.98
CA ALA A 258 -1.02 -4.64 -3.02
C ALA A 258 -0.72 -5.58 -4.18
N ILE A 259 -0.82 -6.89 -3.94
CA ILE A 259 -0.78 -7.92 -4.98
C ILE A 259 -2.07 -7.80 -5.82
N PRO A 260 -2.00 -7.58 -7.14
CA PRO A 260 -3.18 -7.35 -7.97
C PRO A 260 -4.11 -8.57 -7.98
N ARG A 261 -5.39 -8.34 -7.67
CA ARG A 261 -6.42 -9.37 -7.55
C ARG A 261 -7.20 -9.62 -8.82
N GLU A 262 -7.22 -8.64 -9.70
CA GLU A 262 -8.03 -8.63 -10.92
C GLU A 262 -7.26 -8.00 -12.07
N ALA A 263 -7.55 -8.46 -13.28
CA ALA A 263 -7.07 -7.87 -14.52
C ALA A 263 -8.15 -7.98 -15.61
N PHE A 264 -8.31 -6.91 -16.36
CA PHE A 264 -9.31 -6.76 -17.41
C PHE A 264 -8.66 -6.21 -18.67
N GLY A 265 -9.28 -6.46 -19.82
CA GLY A 265 -8.87 -5.79 -21.05
C GLY A 265 -9.82 -6.09 -22.19
N ILE A 266 -9.82 -5.21 -23.18
CA ILE A 266 -10.53 -5.41 -24.43
C ILE A 266 -9.53 -5.93 -25.46
N ILE A 267 -9.86 -7.07 -26.02
CA ILE A 267 -9.08 -7.71 -27.10
C ILE A 267 -9.95 -7.88 -28.34
N THR A 268 -9.33 -7.97 -29.49
CA THR A 268 -10.00 -8.35 -30.71
C THR A 268 -9.29 -9.52 -31.39
N VAL A 269 -10.06 -10.41 -32.03
CA VAL A 269 -9.55 -11.52 -32.84
C VAL A 269 -10.31 -11.56 -34.15
N PRO A 270 -9.72 -12.10 -35.28
CA PRO A 270 -10.48 -12.39 -36.48
C PRO A 270 -11.73 -13.21 -36.14
N ALA A 271 -12.87 -12.91 -36.72
CA ALA A 271 -14.12 -13.61 -36.46
C ALA A 271 -14.01 -15.14 -36.62
N ALA A 272 -13.16 -15.61 -37.56
CA ALA A 272 -12.88 -17.02 -37.74
C ALA A 272 -12.14 -17.68 -36.57
N ASN A 273 -11.47 -16.90 -35.74
CA ASN A 273 -10.74 -17.37 -34.56
C ASN A 273 -11.52 -17.21 -33.24
N ALA A 274 -12.73 -16.66 -33.27
CA ALA A 274 -13.52 -16.34 -32.08
C ALA A 274 -13.79 -17.59 -31.21
N ASP A 275 -14.27 -18.67 -31.76
CA ASP A 275 -14.58 -19.90 -31.01
C ASP A 275 -13.30 -20.54 -30.47
N LYS A 276 -12.20 -20.51 -31.23
CA LYS A 276 -10.91 -20.99 -30.78
C LYS A 276 -10.36 -20.15 -29.62
N PHE A 277 -10.56 -18.82 -29.65
CA PHE A 277 -10.21 -17.92 -28.58
C PHE A 277 -10.98 -18.27 -27.27
N LEU A 278 -12.31 -18.42 -27.36
CA LEU A 278 -13.14 -18.79 -26.21
C LEU A 278 -12.74 -20.16 -25.63
N ALA A 279 -12.44 -21.13 -26.50
CA ALA A 279 -11.94 -22.43 -26.05
C ALA A 279 -10.59 -22.31 -25.31
N LYS A 280 -9.67 -21.46 -25.80
CA LYS A 280 -8.40 -21.19 -25.13
C LYS A 280 -8.58 -20.47 -23.78
N VAL A 281 -9.50 -19.54 -23.65
CA VAL A 281 -9.83 -18.90 -22.37
C VAL A 281 -10.28 -19.95 -21.35
N LYS A 282 -11.18 -20.85 -21.73
CA LYS A 282 -11.66 -21.93 -20.86
C LYS A 282 -10.55 -22.93 -20.50
N GLU A 283 -9.69 -23.27 -21.44
CA GLU A 283 -8.50 -24.11 -21.19
C GLU A 283 -7.60 -23.48 -20.12
N TYR A 284 -7.29 -22.18 -20.25
CA TYR A 284 -6.42 -21.47 -19.33
C TYR A 284 -7.07 -21.22 -17.96
N GLU A 285 -8.39 -21.05 -17.89
CA GLU A 285 -9.11 -21.06 -16.62
C GLU A 285 -8.85 -22.38 -15.86
N GLY A 286 -8.97 -23.53 -16.54
CA GLY A 286 -8.68 -24.85 -15.99
C GLY A 286 -7.22 -24.96 -15.51
N ILE A 287 -6.26 -24.49 -16.30
CA ILE A 287 -4.83 -24.49 -15.95
C ILE A 287 -4.59 -23.65 -14.69
N PHE A 288 -5.08 -22.41 -14.66
CA PHE A 288 -4.89 -21.52 -13.51
C PHE A 288 -5.53 -22.06 -12.23
N LYS A 289 -6.74 -22.62 -12.34
CA LYS A 289 -7.42 -23.26 -11.22
C LYS A 289 -6.65 -24.48 -10.70
N ALA A 290 -6.10 -25.30 -11.58
CA ALA A 290 -5.31 -26.46 -11.17
C ALA A 290 -4.00 -26.07 -10.48
N GLU A 291 -3.29 -25.07 -11.01
CA GLU A 291 -2.01 -24.60 -10.44
C GLU A 291 -2.19 -23.87 -9.10
N LEU A 292 -3.29 -23.14 -8.91
CA LEU A 292 -3.50 -22.24 -7.77
C LEU A 292 -4.65 -22.69 -6.84
N SER A 293 -5.15 -23.90 -6.99
CA SER A 293 -6.34 -24.42 -6.29
C SER A 293 -6.33 -24.20 -4.77
N ALA A 294 -5.19 -24.42 -4.11
CA ALA A 294 -5.05 -24.26 -2.67
C ALA A 294 -5.02 -22.80 -2.21
N LYS A 295 -4.54 -21.89 -3.06
CA LYS A 295 -4.34 -20.47 -2.72
C LYS A 295 -5.46 -19.59 -3.24
N GLU A 296 -6.03 -19.90 -4.41
CA GLU A 296 -6.98 -19.05 -5.14
C GLU A 296 -8.28 -19.83 -5.51
N PRO A 297 -9.06 -20.29 -4.51
CA PRO A 297 -10.23 -21.13 -4.77
C PRO A 297 -11.34 -20.43 -5.56
N ASN A 298 -11.37 -19.10 -5.55
CA ASN A 298 -12.41 -18.30 -6.21
C ASN A 298 -11.96 -17.73 -7.57
N LEU A 299 -10.78 -18.13 -8.08
CA LEU A 299 -10.28 -17.68 -9.38
C LEU A 299 -11.27 -17.98 -10.49
N THR A 300 -11.56 -16.97 -11.32
CA THR A 300 -12.32 -17.08 -12.56
C THR A 300 -11.58 -16.38 -13.69
N PHE A 301 -11.60 -17.00 -14.88
CA PHE A 301 -11.02 -16.42 -16.09
C PHE A 301 -11.95 -16.66 -17.26
N PHE A 302 -12.51 -15.60 -17.81
CA PHE A 302 -13.55 -15.69 -18.84
C PHE A 302 -13.49 -14.53 -19.82
N ALA A 303 -14.18 -14.68 -20.95
CA ALA A 303 -14.34 -13.63 -21.94
C ALA A 303 -15.81 -13.52 -22.38
N GLU A 304 -16.25 -12.29 -22.59
CA GLU A 304 -17.59 -11.96 -23.06
C GLU A 304 -17.49 -11.09 -24.32
N GLU A 305 -18.31 -11.39 -25.34
CA GLU A 305 -18.34 -10.58 -26.57
C GLU A 305 -18.80 -9.15 -26.21
N THR A 306 -18.12 -8.16 -26.79
CA THR A 306 -18.39 -6.73 -26.52
C THR A 306 -18.35 -5.92 -27.82
N ALA A 307 -18.71 -4.64 -27.75
CA ALA A 307 -18.61 -3.73 -28.88
C ALA A 307 -17.15 -3.58 -29.35
N LEU A 308 -16.96 -3.47 -30.66
CA LEU A 308 -15.65 -3.20 -31.22
C LEU A 308 -15.10 -1.87 -30.70
N PRO A 309 -13.87 -1.86 -30.17
CA PRO A 309 -13.21 -0.61 -29.80
C PRO A 309 -12.84 0.19 -31.05
N GLN A 310 -12.53 1.47 -30.87
CA GLN A 310 -12.08 2.30 -32.00
C GLN A 310 -10.66 1.92 -32.44
N ASN A 311 -9.80 1.59 -31.50
CA ASN A 311 -8.37 1.41 -31.74
C ASN A 311 -7.81 0.20 -31.00
N VAL A 312 -6.66 -0.28 -31.48
CA VAL A 312 -5.84 -1.31 -30.85
C VAL A 312 -4.39 -0.83 -30.76
N MET A 313 -3.61 -1.47 -29.92
CA MET A 313 -2.16 -1.24 -29.84
C MET A 313 -1.48 -1.73 -31.12
N PRO A 314 -0.45 -1.02 -31.63
CA PRO A 314 0.40 -1.55 -32.70
C PRO A 314 0.98 -2.92 -32.32
N VAL A 315 1.08 -3.82 -33.29
CA VAL A 315 1.56 -5.21 -33.08
C VAL A 315 2.91 -5.23 -32.32
N LYS A 316 3.83 -4.33 -32.70
CA LYS A 316 5.16 -4.24 -32.05
C LYS A 316 5.05 -3.80 -30.60
N VAL A 317 4.20 -2.81 -30.30
CA VAL A 317 3.98 -2.29 -28.94
C VAL A 317 3.36 -3.40 -28.08
N GLN A 318 2.28 -4.04 -28.55
CA GLN A 318 1.65 -5.17 -27.89
C GLN A 318 2.64 -6.31 -27.62
N TYR A 319 3.44 -6.69 -28.61
CA TYR A 319 4.44 -7.76 -28.47
C TYR A 319 5.48 -7.41 -27.40
N ASN A 320 6.01 -6.19 -27.41
CA ASN A 320 6.97 -5.72 -26.44
C ASN A 320 6.37 -5.69 -25.03
N LEU A 321 5.16 -5.12 -24.86
CA LEU A 321 4.44 -5.09 -23.59
C LEU A 321 4.23 -6.50 -23.03
N ILE A 322 3.72 -7.43 -23.83
CA ILE A 322 3.49 -8.82 -23.40
C ILE A 322 4.80 -9.47 -22.96
N ASN A 323 5.89 -9.28 -23.68
CA ASN A 323 7.19 -9.85 -23.33
C ASN A 323 7.77 -9.22 -22.08
N ALA A 324 7.73 -7.90 -21.95
CA ALA A 324 8.24 -7.18 -20.80
C ALA A 324 7.50 -7.60 -19.50
N ILE A 325 6.17 -7.59 -19.50
CA ILE A 325 5.38 -8.04 -18.35
C ILE A 325 5.64 -9.53 -18.03
N LYS A 326 5.78 -10.38 -19.05
CA LYS A 326 6.10 -11.80 -18.82
C LYS A 326 7.48 -11.99 -18.22
N ALA A 327 8.50 -11.26 -18.71
CA ALA A 327 9.89 -11.34 -18.26
C ALA A 327 10.12 -10.64 -16.90
N CYS A 328 9.36 -9.58 -16.61
CA CYS A 328 9.50 -8.83 -15.36
C CYS A 328 9.47 -9.75 -14.13
N PRO A 329 10.46 -9.72 -13.25
CA PRO A 329 10.45 -10.45 -11.99
C PRO A 329 9.20 -10.11 -11.16
N ASN A 330 8.64 -11.09 -10.44
CA ASN A 330 7.52 -10.86 -9.54
C ASN A 330 7.49 -11.94 -8.45
N GLY A 331 7.19 -11.55 -7.22
CA GLY A 331 7.17 -12.43 -6.06
C GLY A 331 8.44 -12.30 -5.21
N ALA A 332 8.64 -13.23 -4.28
CA ALA A 332 9.86 -13.33 -3.50
C ALA A 332 11.03 -13.81 -4.39
N MET A 333 12.09 -13.02 -4.47
CA MET A 333 13.30 -13.35 -5.24
C MET A 333 14.33 -14.05 -4.37
N ARG A 334 14.40 -13.69 -3.09
CA ARG A 334 15.30 -14.28 -2.10
C ARG A 334 14.68 -14.24 -0.71
N MET A 335 14.94 -15.27 0.08
CA MET A 335 14.59 -15.35 1.50
C MET A 335 15.82 -15.08 2.36
N ILE A 336 15.63 -14.67 3.62
CA ILE A 336 16.73 -14.48 4.58
C ILE A 336 17.16 -15.87 5.10
N ASP A 337 18.43 -16.23 4.91
CA ASP A 337 18.94 -17.56 5.27
C ASP A 337 18.79 -17.87 6.77
N SER A 338 18.97 -16.86 7.63
CA SER A 338 18.83 -16.99 9.09
C SER A 338 17.38 -16.89 9.58
N MET A 339 16.44 -16.49 8.71
CA MET A 339 15.02 -16.31 9.00
C MET A 339 14.20 -16.86 7.81
N PRO A 340 14.03 -18.17 7.69
CA PRO A 340 13.53 -18.83 6.46
C PRO A 340 12.13 -18.36 5.98
N ASP A 341 11.28 -17.86 6.89
CA ASP A 341 9.95 -17.38 6.57
C ASP A 341 9.93 -15.88 6.19
N THR A 342 11.09 -15.21 6.28
CA THR A 342 11.22 -13.77 6.02
C THR A 342 11.81 -13.51 4.63
N VAL A 343 11.13 -12.69 3.86
CA VAL A 343 11.58 -12.29 2.52
C VAL A 343 12.72 -11.28 2.63
N GLU A 344 13.86 -11.57 1.98
CA GLU A 344 14.96 -10.61 1.83
C GLU A 344 14.66 -9.63 0.70
N THR A 345 14.34 -10.16 -0.49
CA THR A 345 14.20 -9.37 -1.72
C THR A 345 12.96 -9.82 -2.50
N SER A 346 12.12 -8.87 -2.91
CA SER A 346 10.89 -9.14 -3.66
C SER A 346 10.55 -8.02 -4.65
N ASN A 347 9.73 -8.35 -5.64
CA ASN A 347 9.07 -7.38 -6.51
C ASN A 347 7.57 -7.68 -6.61
N ASN A 348 6.76 -6.66 -6.54
CA ASN A 348 5.33 -6.72 -6.83
C ASN A 348 5.04 -5.94 -8.13
N LEU A 349 4.75 -6.64 -9.22
CA LEU A 349 4.20 -6.05 -10.45
C LEU A 349 2.74 -5.68 -10.16
N ALA A 350 2.54 -4.48 -9.63
CA ALA A 350 1.31 -4.08 -8.99
C ALA A 350 0.24 -3.61 -9.97
N ILE A 351 0.58 -2.68 -10.85
CA ILE A 351 -0.39 -2.03 -11.73
C ILE A 351 0.11 -2.12 -13.16
N VAL A 352 -0.78 -2.50 -14.06
CA VAL A 352 -0.57 -2.44 -15.52
C VAL A 352 -1.80 -1.80 -16.12
N LYS A 353 -1.63 -0.65 -16.75
CA LYS A 353 -2.67 0.05 -17.49
C LYS A 353 -2.20 0.29 -18.92
N GLY A 354 -3.06 0.09 -19.89
CA GLY A 354 -2.74 0.36 -21.28
C GLY A 354 -4.01 0.59 -22.11
N GLY A 355 -3.96 1.54 -23.03
CA GLY A 355 -5.06 1.93 -23.90
C GLY A 355 -4.89 3.39 -24.34
N GLU A 356 -5.63 3.80 -25.36
CA GLU A 356 -5.73 5.20 -25.82
C GLU A 356 -4.37 5.88 -26.08
N GLY A 357 -3.37 5.11 -26.50
CA GLY A 357 -2.05 5.65 -26.84
C GLY A 357 -1.05 5.72 -25.69
N LYS A 358 -1.40 5.21 -24.49
CA LYS A 358 -0.52 5.24 -23.32
C LYS A 358 -0.45 3.86 -22.64
N ILE A 359 0.71 3.53 -22.09
CA ILE A 359 0.94 2.39 -21.20
C ILE A 359 1.60 2.90 -19.92
N GLU A 360 1.09 2.49 -18.77
CA GLU A 360 1.62 2.80 -17.46
C GLU A 360 1.75 1.51 -16.64
N ILE A 361 2.92 1.32 -16.04
CA ILE A 361 3.23 0.15 -15.23
C ILE A 361 3.86 0.63 -13.93
N TYR A 362 3.31 0.16 -12.81
CA TYR A 362 3.83 0.47 -11.48
C TYR A 362 4.17 -0.81 -10.74
N MET A 363 5.28 -0.77 -10.04
CA MET A 363 5.73 -1.89 -9.22
C MET A 363 6.46 -1.40 -7.97
N LEU A 364 6.52 -2.26 -6.97
CA LEU A 364 7.23 -1.99 -5.74
C LEU A 364 8.24 -3.10 -5.48
N MET A 365 9.51 -2.75 -5.54
CA MET A 365 10.64 -3.60 -5.19
C MET A 365 11.02 -3.38 -3.74
N ARG A 366 11.25 -4.45 -2.99
CA ARG A 366 11.64 -4.40 -1.57
C ARG A 366 12.86 -5.26 -1.32
N SER A 367 13.74 -4.81 -0.43
CA SER A 367 14.83 -5.64 0.08
C SER A 367 15.33 -5.13 1.44
N SER A 368 15.71 -6.05 2.32
CA SER A 368 16.47 -5.75 3.54
C SER A 368 17.96 -5.50 3.27
N VAL A 369 18.41 -5.74 2.03
CA VAL A 369 19.80 -5.54 1.57
C VAL A 369 19.83 -4.48 0.47
N GLU A 370 20.48 -3.33 0.75
CA GLU A 370 20.49 -2.16 -0.15
C GLU A 370 21.02 -2.48 -1.55
N THR A 371 22.13 -3.23 -1.63
CA THR A 371 22.72 -3.60 -2.91
C THR A 371 21.85 -4.58 -3.71
N ALA A 372 21.12 -5.48 -3.05
CA ALA A 372 20.17 -6.38 -3.68
C ALA A 372 18.93 -5.62 -4.20
N LYS A 373 18.45 -4.62 -3.44
CA LYS A 373 17.36 -3.73 -3.85
C LYS A 373 17.74 -2.98 -5.13
N THR A 374 18.91 -2.36 -5.16
CA THR A 374 19.43 -1.64 -6.32
C THR A 374 19.64 -2.57 -7.53
N SER A 375 20.17 -3.77 -7.32
CA SER A 375 20.34 -4.77 -8.37
C SER A 375 19.00 -5.19 -8.98
N LEU A 376 17.97 -5.42 -8.15
CA LEU A 376 16.63 -5.75 -8.64
C LEU A 376 16.03 -4.60 -9.47
N ALA A 377 16.21 -3.35 -9.05
CA ALA A 377 15.78 -2.18 -9.81
C ALA A 377 16.46 -2.12 -11.19
N GLN A 378 17.76 -2.42 -11.27
CA GLN A 378 18.49 -2.51 -12.54
C GLN A 378 17.97 -3.64 -13.44
N VAL A 379 17.63 -4.81 -12.87
CA VAL A 379 17.01 -5.90 -13.62
C VAL A 379 15.68 -5.46 -14.23
N VAL A 380 14.82 -4.82 -13.43
CA VAL A 380 13.54 -4.28 -13.90
C VAL A 380 13.76 -3.25 -15.01
N ALA A 381 14.65 -2.28 -14.81
CA ALA A 381 14.98 -1.26 -15.82
C ALA A 381 15.51 -1.88 -17.13
N SER A 382 16.19 -3.03 -17.05
CA SER A 382 16.70 -3.74 -18.24
C SER A 382 15.59 -4.49 -19.01
N VAL A 383 14.44 -4.74 -18.39
CA VAL A 383 13.30 -5.41 -19.01
C VAL A 383 12.47 -4.43 -19.84
N PHE A 384 12.34 -3.20 -19.36
CA PHE A 384 11.53 -2.15 -19.98
C PHE A 384 12.37 -1.13 -20.75
#